data_920340df6deeffcc5c6836cd45a35348
#
_entry.id   920340df6deeffcc5c6836cd45a35348
#
_cell.length_a   1.000
_cell.length_b   1.000
_cell.length_c   1.000
_cell.angle_alpha   90.00
_cell.angle_beta   90.00
_cell.angle_gamma   90.00
#
_symmetry.space_group_name_H-M   'P 1'
#
loop_
_entity.id
_entity.type
_entity.pdbx_description
1 polymer ?
#
loop_
_entity_poly.entity_id
_entity_poly.type
_entity_poly.pdbx_seq_one_letter_code
_entity_poly.pdbx_strand_id
1 'polypeptide(L)'
;MLAVQPPAASKILILATSACAYPGADNVGQIHAEYPANTYILKVPDPVMFPESFYLRCYQKGIAGIIVMSCGHECPYPGAYDALAARISRTHKLMTEKGIATARLRLCAICTVCSKAFLKEVHQMNSLLTEQLPPRSEASGSPHTGGYDPERTGP
;
A
#
# COMPACT_ATOMS: atom_id res chain seq x y z
N MET A 1 -15.53 17.07 18.38
CA MET A 1 -15.73 16.01 17.36
C MET A 1 -14.69 14.94 17.58
N LEU A 2 -15.09 13.82 18.11
CA LEU A 2 -14.21 12.66 18.21
C LEU A 2 -14.08 12.09 16.79
N ALA A 3 -12.87 12.16 16.23
CA ALA A 3 -12.55 11.47 14.99
C ALA A 3 -12.76 9.96 15.24
N VAL A 4 -13.78 9.42 14.64
CA VAL A 4 -13.98 7.97 14.58
C VAL A 4 -12.77 7.42 13.83
N GLN A 5 -11.84 6.77 14.54
CA GLN A 5 -10.77 6.04 13.88
C GLN A 5 -11.41 4.97 13.00
N PRO A 6 -11.09 4.93 11.70
CA PRO A 6 -11.58 3.85 10.87
C PRO A 6 -11.11 2.51 11.44
N PRO A 7 -11.90 1.44 11.30
CA PRO A 7 -11.49 0.09 11.72
C PRO A 7 -10.13 -0.22 11.09
N ALA A 8 -9.31 -1.02 11.75
CA ALA A 8 -7.90 -1.32 11.41
C ALA A 8 -7.72 -1.35 9.89
N ALA A 9 -7.38 -0.19 9.34
CA ALA A 9 -7.52 0.09 7.92
C ALA A 9 -6.53 -0.77 7.14
N SER A 10 -7.02 -1.45 6.10
CA SER A 10 -6.21 -2.27 5.22
C SER A 10 -5.07 -1.45 4.63
N LYS A 11 -3.83 -1.77 4.97
CA LYS A 11 -2.64 -1.00 4.59
C LYS A 11 -2.42 -1.05 3.08
N ILE A 12 -2.27 0.12 2.47
CA ILE A 12 -1.93 0.29 1.06
C ILE A 12 -0.47 0.72 0.95
N LEU A 13 0.35 -0.04 0.23
CA LEU A 13 1.72 0.32 -0.09
C LEU A 13 1.80 0.87 -1.52
N ILE A 14 2.38 2.05 -1.67
CA ILE A 14 2.67 2.64 -2.97
C ILE A 14 4.17 2.62 -3.21
N LEU A 15 4.60 2.00 -4.30
CA LEU A 15 5.97 2.08 -4.80
C LEU A 15 6.00 3.18 -5.87
N ALA A 16 6.53 4.34 -5.51
CA ALA A 16 6.53 5.51 -6.39
C ALA A 16 7.93 5.76 -6.95
N THR A 17 8.06 5.72 -8.28
CA THR A 17 9.31 6.06 -8.97
C THR A 17 9.74 7.48 -8.65
N SER A 18 10.98 7.66 -8.25
CA SER A 18 11.51 8.95 -7.80
C SER A 18 11.50 10.03 -8.89
N ALA A 19 11.60 9.63 -10.16
CA ALA A 19 11.67 10.56 -11.29
C ALA A 19 10.31 11.14 -11.70
N CYS A 20 9.18 10.47 -11.41
CA CYS A 20 7.87 10.88 -11.92
C CYS A 20 6.73 10.71 -10.89
N ALA A 21 6.47 9.50 -10.44
CA ALA A 21 5.31 9.23 -9.60
C ALA A 21 5.42 9.86 -8.20
N TYR A 22 6.63 9.89 -7.62
CA TYR A 22 6.84 10.50 -6.33
C TYR A 22 6.65 12.03 -6.35
N PRO A 23 7.13 12.81 -7.33
CA PRO A 23 6.75 14.21 -7.48
C PRO A 23 5.24 14.42 -7.61
N GLY A 24 4.52 13.50 -8.28
CA GLY A 24 3.05 13.53 -8.33
C GLY A 24 2.41 13.39 -6.95
N ALA A 25 2.94 12.48 -6.12
CA ALA A 25 2.52 12.31 -4.72
C ALA A 25 2.84 13.55 -3.86
N ASP A 26 4.02 14.13 -4.04
CA ASP A 26 4.43 15.36 -3.34
C ASP A 26 3.52 16.53 -3.70
N ASN A 27 3.14 16.67 -4.97
CA ASN A 27 2.19 17.67 -5.41
C ASN A 27 0.81 17.52 -4.75
N VAL A 28 0.36 16.29 -4.47
CA VAL A 28 -0.88 16.05 -3.70
C VAL A 28 -0.79 16.66 -2.30
N GLY A 29 0.37 16.50 -1.64
CA GLY A 29 0.63 17.12 -0.35
C GLY A 29 0.64 18.65 -0.42
N GLN A 30 1.25 19.22 -1.46
CA GLN A 30 1.33 20.67 -1.66
C GLN A 30 -0.03 21.33 -1.86
N ILE A 31 -0.95 20.68 -2.57
CA ILE A 31 -2.32 21.17 -2.77
C ILE A 31 -3.27 20.80 -1.61
N HIS A 32 -2.74 20.23 -0.52
CA HIS A 32 -3.51 19.81 0.65
C HIS A 32 -4.69 18.88 0.33
N ALA A 33 -4.55 18.05 -0.71
CA ALA A 33 -5.57 17.07 -1.04
C ALA A 33 -5.49 15.86 -0.11
N GLU A 34 -6.66 15.42 0.34
CA GLU A 34 -6.77 14.30 1.28
C GLU A 34 -6.80 12.95 0.56
N TYR A 35 -6.17 11.95 1.15
CA TYR A 35 -6.26 10.53 0.77
C TYR A 35 -6.27 9.65 2.02
N PRO A 36 -6.68 8.36 1.90
CA PRO A 36 -6.80 7.47 3.06
C PRO A 36 -5.52 7.39 3.89
N ALA A 37 -5.64 7.56 5.22
CA ALA A 37 -4.53 7.58 6.16
C ALA A 37 -3.77 6.24 6.27
N ASN A 38 -4.35 5.15 5.76
CA ASN A 38 -3.73 3.82 5.67
C ASN A 38 -2.79 3.65 4.47
N THR A 39 -2.44 4.74 3.79
CA THR A 39 -1.58 4.76 2.59
C THR A 39 -0.14 5.08 2.96
N TYR A 40 0.78 4.22 2.53
CA TYR A 40 2.21 4.34 2.76
C TYR A 40 2.93 4.49 1.43
N ILE A 41 3.63 5.59 1.23
CA ILE A 41 4.34 5.90 -0.02
C ILE A 41 5.83 5.66 0.18
N LEU A 42 6.36 4.74 -0.62
CA LEU A 42 7.79 4.44 -0.66
C LEU A 42 8.38 5.00 -1.96
N LYS A 43 9.25 5.99 -1.81
CA LYS A 43 10.04 6.54 -2.91
C LYS A 43 11.14 5.56 -3.29
N VAL A 44 11.16 5.14 -4.55
CA VAL A 44 12.14 4.18 -5.06
C VAL A 44 12.75 4.68 -6.37
N PRO A 45 14.00 4.34 -6.69
CA PRO A 45 14.60 4.71 -7.97
C PRO A 45 13.77 4.21 -9.15
N ASP A 46 13.48 2.91 -9.19
CA ASP A 46 12.55 2.29 -10.12
C ASP A 46 11.99 0.99 -9.48
N PRO A 47 10.66 0.77 -9.53
CA PRO A 47 10.04 -0.44 -8.97
C PRO A 47 10.51 -1.76 -9.61
N VAL A 48 11.12 -1.71 -10.80
CA VAL A 48 11.69 -2.90 -11.47
C VAL A 48 12.76 -3.61 -10.63
N MET A 49 13.35 -2.92 -9.65
CA MET A 49 14.33 -3.50 -8.74
C MET A 49 13.75 -4.58 -7.81
N PHE A 50 12.46 -4.61 -7.57
CA PHE A 50 11.84 -5.56 -6.65
C PHE A 50 11.48 -6.87 -7.35
N PRO A 51 11.92 -8.04 -6.81
CA PRO A 51 11.53 -9.34 -7.34
C PRO A 51 10.07 -9.69 -6.98
N GLU A 52 9.52 -10.69 -7.65
CA GLU A 52 8.15 -11.18 -7.39
C GLU A 52 7.93 -11.59 -5.92
N SER A 53 8.95 -12.17 -5.29
CA SER A 53 8.93 -12.58 -3.88
C SER A 53 8.73 -11.40 -2.92
N PHE A 54 9.15 -10.20 -3.29
CA PHE A 54 8.93 -8.99 -2.48
C PHE A 54 7.44 -8.72 -2.30
N TYR A 55 6.66 -8.74 -3.38
CA TYR A 55 5.22 -8.49 -3.34
C TYR A 55 4.49 -9.52 -2.48
N LEU A 56 4.82 -10.78 -2.64
CA LEU A 56 4.24 -11.87 -1.84
C LEU A 56 4.57 -11.72 -0.34
N ARG A 57 5.78 -11.31 -0.01
CA ARG A 57 6.19 -11.02 1.37
C ARG A 57 5.41 -9.84 1.95
N CYS A 58 5.14 -8.80 1.18
CA CYS A 58 4.34 -7.66 1.64
C CYS A 58 2.95 -8.12 2.09
N TYR A 59 2.29 -8.99 1.32
CA TYR A 59 0.99 -9.56 1.71
C TYR A 59 1.09 -10.42 2.97
N GLN A 60 2.13 -11.23 3.11
CA GLN A 60 2.38 -12.03 4.32
C GLN A 60 2.60 -11.16 5.57
N LYS A 61 3.14 -9.95 5.40
CA LYS A 61 3.39 -8.98 6.47
C LYS A 61 2.20 -8.06 6.76
N GLY A 62 1.05 -8.28 6.11
CA GLY A 62 -0.18 -7.57 6.39
C GLY A 62 -0.46 -6.34 5.52
N ILE A 63 0.29 -6.14 4.43
CA ILE A 63 -0.09 -5.18 3.39
C ILE A 63 -1.32 -5.75 2.67
N ALA A 64 -2.36 -4.96 2.53
CA ALA A 64 -3.60 -5.39 1.91
C ALA A 64 -3.62 -5.13 0.40
N GLY A 65 -3.05 -4.01 -0.05
CA GLY A 65 -2.95 -3.64 -1.46
C GLY A 65 -1.62 -2.99 -1.79
N ILE A 66 -1.16 -3.17 -3.02
CA ILE A 66 0.07 -2.57 -3.53
C ILE A 66 -0.22 -1.86 -4.84
N ILE A 67 0.21 -0.61 -4.94
CA ILE A 67 0.13 0.17 -6.17
C ILE A 67 1.56 0.48 -6.61
N VAL A 68 1.93 0.01 -7.79
CA VAL A 68 3.22 0.29 -8.41
C VAL A 68 3.02 1.43 -9.40
N MET A 69 3.61 2.58 -9.09
CA MET A 69 3.49 3.80 -9.87
C MET A 69 4.80 4.10 -10.57
N SER A 70 4.81 4.06 -11.89
CA SER A 70 5.98 4.29 -12.72
C SER A 70 5.74 5.41 -13.74
N CYS A 71 6.79 5.78 -14.49
CA CYS A 71 6.70 6.75 -15.58
C CYS A 71 5.99 6.19 -16.84
N GLY A 72 5.66 4.90 -16.85
CA GLY A 72 5.19 4.26 -18.07
C GLY A 72 6.28 4.22 -19.15
N HIS A 73 5.88 4.38 -20.40
CA HIS A 73 6.81 4.39 -21.54
C HIS A 73 7.70 5.64 -21.60
N GLU A 74 7.41 6.66 -20.82
CA GLU A 74 8.26 7.86 -20.69
C GLU A 74 9.40 7.68 -19.67
N CYS A 75 9.62 6.46 -19.19
CA CYS A 75 10.68 6.13 -18.27
C CYS A 75 12.06 6.47 -18.89
N PRO A 76 12.95 7.18 -18.16
CA PRO A 76 14.29 7.50 -18.65
C PRO A 76 15.18 6.26 -18.85
N TYR A 77 14.77 5.11 -18.34
CA TYR A 77 15.47 3.84 -18.47
C TYR A 77 14.79 2.99 -19.57
N PRO A 78 15.41 2.84 -20.76
CA PRO A 78 14.81 2.08 -21.86
C PRO A 78 14.48 0.63 -21.45
N GLY A 79 13.25 0.20 -21.74
CA GLY A 79 12.78 -1.15 -21.46
C GLY A 79 12.42 -1.43 -19.98
N ALA A 80 12.65 -0.49 -19.05
CA ALA A 80 12.34 -0.70 -17.64
C ALA A 80 10.84 -0.91 -17.38
N TYR A 81 9.99 -0.15 -18.07
CA TYR A 81 8.54 -0.31 -17.93
C TYR A 81 8.04 -1.66 -18.43
N ASP A 82 8.54 -2.13 -19.57
CA ASP A 82 8.16 -3.45 -20.12
C ASP A 82 8.64 -4.59 -19.23
N ALA A 83 9.86 -4.48 -18.69
CA ALA A 83 10.39 -5.44 -17.71
C ALA A 83 9.56 -5.45 -16.41
N LEU A 84 9.14 -4.28 -15.95
CA LEU A 84 8.26 -4.14 -14.78
C LEU A 84 6.88 -4.75 -15.04
N ALA A 85 6.26 -4.45 -16.18
CA ALA A 85 4.96 -5.01 -16.58
C ALA A 85 5.01 -6.54 -16.66
N ALA A 86 6.07 -7.09 -17.25
CA ALA A 86 6.28 -8.53 -17.31
C ALA A 86 6.43 -9.15 -15.91
N ARG A 87 7.13 -8.47 -15.00
CA ARG A 87 7.29 -8.90 -13.60
C ARG A 87 5.96 -8.87 -12.85
N ILE A 88 5.18 -7.82 -12.99
CA ILE A 88 3.84 -7.73 -12.38
C ILE A 88 2.94 -8.86 -12.91
N SER A 89 2.99 -9.14 -14.20
CA SER A 89 2.24 -10.24 -14.80
C SER A 89 2.62 -11.62 -14.20
N ARG A 90 3.91 -11.88 -14.01
CA ARG A 90 4.37 -13.10 -13.31
C ARG A 90 3.92 -13.12 -11.86
N THR A 91 3.98 -11.99 -11.18
CA THR A 91 3.50 -11.87 -9.79
C THR A 91 2.00 -12.17 -9.69
N HIS A 92 1.18 -11.69 -10.62
CA HIS A 92 -0.24 -12.02 -10.68
C HIS A 92 -0.50 -13.53 -10.79
N LYS A 93 0.29 -14.25 -11.58
CA LYS A 93 0.19 -15.73 -11.65
C LYS A 93 0.46 -16.37 -10.30
N LEU A 94 1.55 -15.97 -9.64
CA LEU A 94 1.90 -16.47 -8.30
C LEU A 94 0.84 -16.09 -7.24
N MET A 95 0.24 -14.91 -7.34
CA MET A 95 -0.86 -14.50 -6.47
C MET A 95 -2.07 -15.41 -6.64
N THR A 96 -2.44 -15.72 -7.90
CA THR A 96 -3.55 -16.62 -8.21
C THR A 96 -3.30 -18.02 -7.62
N GLU A 97 -2.10 -18.57 -7.77
CA GLU A 97 -1.71 -19.87 -7.20
C GLU A 97 -1.83 -19.88 -5.65
N LYS A 98 -1.63 -18.73 -5.02
CA LYS A 98 -1.71 -18.57 -3.56
C LYS A 98 -3.10 -18.10 -3.06
N GLY A 99 -4.08 -17.98 -3.95
CA GLY A 99 -5.42 -17.51 -3.61
C GLY A 99 -5.51 -16.03 -3.23
N ILE A 100 -4.53 -15.21 -3.67
CA ILE A 100 -4.53 -13.77 -3.45
C ILE A 100 -5.16 -13.09 -4.67
N ALA A 101 -6.17 -12.23 -4.44
CA ALA A 101 -6.83 -11.50 -5.53
C ALA A 101 -5.84 -10.60 -6.27
N THR A 102 -5.70 -10.77 -7.58
CA THR A 102 -4.74 -10.02 -8.42
C THR A 102 -5.05 -8.52 -8.48
N ALA A 103 -6.32 -8.13 -8.30
CA ALA A 103 -6.73 -6.74 -8.24
C ALA A 103 -6.07 -5.95 -7.08
N ARG A 104 -5.50 -6.64 -6.08
CA ARG A 104 -4.77 -6.04 -4.96
C ARG A 104 -3.36 -5.59 -5.35
N LEU A 105 -2.85 -5.95 -6.52
CA LEU A 105 -1.58 -5.48 -7.07
C LEU A 105 -1.86 -4.76 -8.40
N ARG A 106 -1.60 -3.45 -8.43
CA ARG A 106 -1.85 -2.63 -9.62
C ARG A 106 -0.56 -1.96 -10.09
N LEU A 107 -0.38 -1.93 -11.40
CA LEU A 107 0.65 -1.13 -12.07
C LEU A 107 -0.04 0.02 -12.80
N CYS A 108 0.40 1.24 -12.56
CA CYS A 108 -0.10 2.41 -13.25
C CYS A 108 1.03 3.39 -13.61
N ALA A 109 0.82 4.13 -14.70
CA ALA A 109 1.71 5.21 -15.10
C ALA A 109 1.19 6.54 -14.52
N ILE A 110 2.02 7.23 -13.76
CA ILE A 110 1.70 8.52 -13.13
C ILE A 110 2.75 9.54 -13.53
N CYS A 111 2.31 10.65 -14.11
CA CYS A 111 3.20 11.74 -14.48
C CYS A 111 3.51 12.66 -13.27
N THR A 112 4.53 13.49 -13.41
CA THR A 112 5.02 14.39 -12.34
C THR A 112 3.99 15.39 -11.83
N VAL A 113 3.02 15.77 -12.65
CA VAL A 113 1.97 16.76 -12.32
C VAL A 113 0.58 16.14 -12.17
N CYS A 114 0.48 14.82 -12.22
CA CYS A 114 -0.80 14.11 -12.27
C CYS A 114 -1.36 13.79 -10.87
N SER A 115 -1.52 14.80 -10.01
CA SER A 115 -2.10 14.62 -8.66
C SER A 115 -3.49 13.96 -8.67
N LYS A 116 -4.34 14.32 -9.63
CA LYS A 116 -5.69 13.73 -9.78
C LYS A 116 -5.63 12.23 -10.11
N ALA A 117 -4.71 11.82 -11.00
CA ALA A 117 -4.54 10.41 -11.34
C ALA A 117 -4.00 9.63 -10.15
N PHE A 118 -3.04 10.18 -9.41
CA PHE A 118 -2.54 9.60 -8.16
C PHE A 118 -3.68 9.35 -7.16
N LEU A 119 -4.46 10.38 -6.85
CA LEU A 119 -5.59 10.29 -5.92
C LEU A 119 -6.61 9.24 -6.37
N LYS A 120 -6.96 9.23 -7.66
CA LYS A 120 -7.88 8.25 -8.24
C LYS A 120 -7.43 6.81 -7.96
N GLU A 121 -6.16 6.50 -8.21
CA GLU A 121 -5.63 5.15 -8.00
C GLU A 121 -5.67 4.75 -6.52
N VAL A 122 -5.32 5.67 -5.62
CA VAL A 122 -5.35 5.43 -4.17
C VAL A 122 -6.78 5.19 -3.69
N HIS A 123 -7.74 6.03 -4.08
CA HIS A 123 -9.14 5.87 -3.69
C HIS A 123 -9.77 4.60 -4.26
N GLN A 124 -9.47 4.24 -5.50
CA GLN A 124 -9.95 2.99 -6.10
C GLN A 124 -9.41 1.76 -5.37
N MET A 125 -8.13 1.74 -4.99
CA MET A 125 -7.57 0.66 -4.20
C MET A 125 -8.22 0.57 -2.83
N ASN A 126 -8.41 1.70 -2.16
CA ASN A 126 -9.05 1.73 -0.85
C ASN A 126 -10.49 1.20 -0.90
N SER A 127 -11.28 1.60 -1.90
CA SER A 127 -12.64 1.11 -2.09
C SER A 127 -12.66 -0.41 -2.34
N LEU A 128 -11.79 -0.91 -3.22
CA LEU A 128 -11.66 -2.33 -3.51
C LEU A 128 -11.34 -3.14 -2.24
N LEU A 129 -10.44 -2.64 -1.41
CA LEU A 129 -10.07 -3.34 -0.17
C LEU A 129 -11.17 -3.29 0.88
N THR A 130 -11.94 -2.21 0.93
CA THR A 130 -13.09 -2.08 1.84
C THR A 130 -14.20 -3.05 1.46
N GLU A 131 -14.43 -3.27 0.18
CA GLU A 131 -15.44 -4.20 -0.32
C GLU A 131 -15.03 -5.67 -0.19
N GLN A 132 -13.75 -6.00 -0.41
CA GLN A 132 -13.25 -7.37 -0.44
C GLN A 132 -12.77 -7.91 0.91
N LEU A 133 -12.39 -7.04 1.83
CA LEU A 133 -11.97 -7.40 3.18
C LEU A 133 -12.91 -6.74 4.19
N PRO A 134 -14.01 -7.41 4.58
CA PRO A 134 -14.85 -6.92 5.67
C PRO A 134 -13.98 -6.73 6.92
N PRO A 135 -14.30 -5.78 7.79
CA PRO A 135 -13.54 -5.52 9.00
C PRO A 135 -13.35 -6.82 9.77
N ARG A 136 -12.10 -7.14 10.15
CA ARG A 136 -11.84 -8.25 11.06
C ARG A 136 -12.70 -8.00 12.30
N SER A 137 -13.65 -8.88 12.55
CA SER A 137 -14.33 -8.94 13.83
C SER A 137 -13.23 -9.05 14.89
N GLU A 138 -13.16 -8.08 15.78
CA GLU A 138 -12.24 -8.10 16.92
C GLU A 138 -12.50 -9.41 17.67
N ALA A 139 -11.55 -10.33 17.55
CA ALA A 139 -11.49 -11.46 18.46
C ALA A 139 -11.32 -10.86 19.86
N SER A 140 -12.33 -11.05 20.69
CA SER A 140 -12.40 -10.62 22.08
C SER A 140 -11.13 -11.08 22.83
N GLY A 141 -10.13 -10.22 22.88
CA GLY A 141 -9.00 -10.34 23.78
C GLY A 141 -9.45 -9.85 25.14
N SER A 142 -9.66 -10.75 26.05
CA SER A 142 -9.91 -10.43 27.46
C SER A 142 -8.84 -9.47 27.99
N PRO A 143 -9.22 -8.42 28.73
CA PRO A 143 -8.23 -7.57 29.37
C PRO A 143 -7.51 -8.37 30.45
N HIS A 144 -6.21 -8.59 30.30
CA HIS A 144 -5.36 -8.96 31.41
C HIS A 144 -5.33 -7.80 32.38
N THR A 145 -6.18 -7.90 33.40
CA THR A 145 -6.05 -7.11 34.61
C THR A 145 -4.83 -7.63 35.39
N GLY A 146 -3.65 -7.13 35.01
CA GLY A 146 -2.47 -7.22 35.88
C GLY A 146 -2.68 -6.25 37.03
N GLY A 147 -3.22 -6.75 38.17
CA GLY A 147 -3.28 -6.02 39.39
C GLY A 147 -1.87 -5.71 39.87
N TYR A 148 -1.53 -4.43 39.94
CA TYR A 148 -0.38 -3.93 40.68
C TYR A 148 -0.71 -4.06 42.15
N ASP A 149 -0.01 -4.97 42.84
CA ASP A 149 -0.09 -5.15 44.30
C ASP A 149 1.02 -4.31 44.97
N PRO A 150 0.69 -3.22 45.70
CA PRO A 150 1.68 -2.34 46.32
C PRO A 150 2.20 -2.81 47.67
N GLU A 151 1.82 -4.00 48.18
CA GLU A 151 2.22 -4.47 49.51
C GLU A 151 3.20 -5.64 49.48
N ARG A 152 4.42 -5.39 49.00
CA ARG A 152 5.53 -6.31 49.29
C ARG A 152 6.82 -5.55 49.58
N THR A 153 6.81 -4.80 50.68
CA THR A 153 8.04 -4.32 51.33
C THR A 153 8.00 -4.72 52.79
N GLY A 154 8.93 -5.57 53.20
CA GLY A 154 9.31 -5.79 54.57
C GLY A 154 9.84 -7.18 54.86
N PRO A 155 10.67 -7.27 55.92
CA PRO A 155 11.99 -6.69 56.18
C PRO A 155 13.11 -7.63 55.81
#